data_1ac6cdf02f3030cfbc97a9ea2b2c7549
#
_entry.id   1ac6cdf02f3030cfbc97a9ea2b2c7549
#
_cell.length_a   1.000
_cell.length_b   1.000
_cell.length_c   1.000
_cell.angle_alpha   90.00
_cell.angle_beta   90.00
_cell.angle_gamma   90.00
#
_symmetry.space_group_name_H-M   'P 1'
#
loop_
_entity.id
_entity.type
_entity.pdbx_description
1 polymer ?
#
loop_
_entity_poly.entity_id
_entity_poly.type
_entity_poly.pdbx_seq_one_letter_code
_entity_poly.pdbx_strand_id
1 'polypeptide(L)'
;MTVFPRKPALLVALALFAGAAVATAEAQSTVIEGRKLAFDRSKGNCLTCHAMQGGDLPGTIGPELKDIKARYPDRNELVAIIFDETKRNPLTMMPPFGRNRILTEQEINAIVDFLQTL
;
A
#
# COMPACT_ATOMS: atom_id res chain seq x y z
N MET A 1 -61.97 6.57 -1.92
CA MET A 1 -60.63 7.20 -1.96
C MET A 1 -59.68 6.27 -1.25
N THR A 2 -58.93 5.43 -1.96
CA THR A 2 -57.97 4.48 -1.42
C THR A 2 -56.55 5.01 -1.61
N VAL A 3 -55.91 5.40 -0.50
CA VAL A 3 -54.54 5.88 -0.48
C VAL A 3 -53.61 4.66 -0.41
N PHE A 4 -52.80 4.39 -1.46
CA PHE A 4 -51.78 3.36 -1.47
C PHE A 4 -50.51 3.89 -0.77
N PRO A 5 -49.91 3.16 0.19
CA PRO A 5 -48.63 3.55 0.79
C PRO A 5 -47.48 3.31 -0.17
N ARG A 6 -46.73 4.36 -0.49
CA ARG A 6 -45.47 4.28 -1.24
C ARG A 6 -44.40 3.60 -0.38
N LYS A 7 -43.90 2.46 -0.82
CA LYS A 7 -42.83 1.69 -0.17
C LYS A 7 -41.49 2.42 -0.27
N PRO A 8 -40.75 2.63 0.86
CA PRO A 8 -39.46 3.33 0.84
C PRO A 8 -38.26 2.39 0.51
N ALA A 9 -38.50 1.25 -0.16
CA ALA A 9 -37.44 0.23 -0.36
C ALA A 9 -36.41 0.59 -1.44
N LEU A 10 -36.68 1.58 -2.31
CA LEU A 10 -35.79 1.89 -3.44
C LEU A 10 -34.64 2.83 -3.11
N LEU A 11 -34.74 3.64 -2.04
CA LEU A 11 -33.72 4.60 -1.64
C LEU A 11 -32.56 3.98 -0.85
N VAL A 12 -32.82 2.88 -0.12
CA VAL A 12 -31.77 2.20 0.69
C VAL A 12 -30.79 1.42 -0.20
N ALA A 13 -31.26 0.85 -1.31
CA ALA A 13 -30.39 0.11 -2.23
C ALA A 13 -29.39 1.03 -2.97
N LEU A 14 -29.76 2.26 -3.28
CA LEU A 14 -28.91 3.20 -3.99
C LEU A 14 -27.77 3.75 -3.09
N ALA A 15 -28.01 3.92 -1.79
CA ALA A 15 -27.00 4.38 -0.83
C ALA A 15 -25.88 3.33 -0.58
N LEU A 16 -26.22 2.03 -0.62
CA LEU A 16 -25.25 0.95 -0.44
C LEU A 16 -24.30 0.78 -1.63
N PHE A 17 -24.74 1.06 -2.85
CA PHE A 17 -23.90 1.03 -4.05
C PHE A 17 -22.93 2.21 -4.12
N ALA A 18 -23.32 3.40 -3.66
CA ALA A 18 -22.46 4.58 -3.65
C ALA A 18 -21.27 4.42 -2.66
N GLY A 19 -21.49 3.81 -1.49
CA GLY A 19 -20.45 3.57 -0.50
C GLY A 19 -19.34 2.62 -0.96
N ALA A 20 -19.67 1.56 -1.71
CA ALA A 20 -18.71 0.62 -2.24
C ALA A 20 -17.79 1.23 -3.32
N ALA A 21 -18.32 2.11 -4.17
CA ALA A 21 -17.55 2.76 -5.23
C ALA A 21 -16.51 3.77 -4.68
N VAL A 22 -16.81 4.46 -3.60
CA VAL A 22 -15.87 5.41 -2.95
C VAL A 22 -14.70 4.67 -2.31
N ALA A 23 -14.97 3.58 -1.58
CA ALA A 23 -13.93 2.80 -0.92
C ALA A 23 -12.92 2.17 -1.92
N THR A 24 -13.38 1.74 -3.09
CA THR A 24 -12.49 1.20 -4.14
C THR A 24 -11.63 2.29 -4.77
N ALA A 25 -12.15 3.51 -4.94
CA ALA A 25 -11.41 4.63 -5.50
C ALA A 25 -10.28 5.11 -4.54
N GLU A 26 -10.51 5.14 -3.24
CA GLU A 26 -9.49 5.48 -2.24
C GLU A 26 -8.38 4.44 -2.18
N ALA A 27 -8.72 3.15 -2.16
CA ALA A 27 -7.73 2.08 -2.19
C ALA A 27 -6.85 2.12 -3.45
N GLN A 28 -7.43 2.41 -4.62
CA GLN A 28 -6.69 2.57 -5.86
C GLN A 28 -5.75 3.79 -5.80
N SER A 29 -6.16 4.87 -5.18
CA SER A 29 -5.38 6.10 -5.02
C SER A 29 -4.14 5.86 -4.13
N THR A 30 -4.27 5.12 -3.03
CA THR A 30 -3.13 4.79 -2.14
C THR A 30 -2.10 3.89 -2.81
N VAL A 31 -2.52 2.91 -3.61
CA VAL A 31 -1.62 2.04 -4.39
C VAL A 31 -0.81 2.84 -5.41
N ILE A 32 -1.45 3.77 -6.15
CA ILE A 32 -0.77 4.64 -7.12
C ILE A 32 0.27 5.51 -6.42
N GLU A 33 -0.09 6.13 -5.30
CA GLU A 33 0.84 6.97 -4.53
C GLU A 33 1.99 6.13 -3.95
N GLY A 34 1.70 4.96 -3.40
CA GLY A 34 2.71 4.04 -2.88
C GLY A 34 3.72 3.63 -3.95
N ARG A 35 3.26 3.36 -5.18
CA ARG A 35 4.15 3.09 -6.32
C ARG A 35 5.06 4.28 -6.62
N LYS A 36 4.53 5.49 -6.68
CA LYS A 36 5.33 6.70 -6.90
C LYS A 36 6.42 6.86 -5.83
N LEU A 37 6.04 6.72 -4.57
CA LEU A 37 6.96 6.84 -3.44
C LEU A 37 8.05 5.76 -3.45
N ALA A 38 7.71 4.51 -3.80
CA ALA A 38 8.67 3.41 -3.88
C ALA A 38 9.71 3.63 -4.99
N PHE A 39 9.32 4.24 -6.11
CA PHE A 39 10.21 4.53 -7.24
C PHE A 39 10.92 5.89 -7.13
N ASP A 40 10.46 6.79 -6.28
CA ASP A 40 11.06 8.12 -6.09
C ASP A 40 12.43 8.01 -5.41
N ARG A 41 13.47 8.47 -6.11
CA ARG A 41 14.86 8.44 -5.64
C ARG A 41 15.12 9.32 -4.42
N SER A 42 14.27 10.31 -4.18
CA SER A 42 14.34 11.20 -3.02
C SER A 42 13.52 10.70 -1.82
N LYS A 43 12.78 9.61 -1.98
CA LYS A 43 11.88 9.01 -0.98
C LYS A 43 12.23 7.55 -0.69
N GLY A 44 11.41 6.62 -1.13
CA GLY A 44 11.64 5.19 -0.90
C GLY A 44 12.87 4.65 -1.60
N ASN A 45 13.05 5.04 -2.86
CA ASN A 45 14.19 4.60 -3.70
C ASN A 45 14.43 3.09 -3.68
N CYS A 46 13.33 2.32 -3.60
CA CYS A 46 13.37 0.87 -3.38
C CYS A 46 14.08 0.12 -4.51
N LEU A 47 14.01 0.65 -5.76
CA LEU A 47 14.70 0.08 -6.92
C LEU A 47 16.23 0.06 -6.81
N THR A 48 16.83 0.91 -5.99
CA THR A 48 18.28 0.88 -5.78
C THR A 48 18.75 -0.48 -5.23
N CYS A 49 17.88 -1.17 -4.49
CA CYS A 49 18.22 -2.44 -3.85
C CYS A 49 17.36 -3.63 -4.30
N HIS A 50 16.11 -3.38 -4.70
CA HIS A 50 15.12 -4.42 -4.98
C HIS A 50 14.66 -4.41 -6.44
N ALA A 51 14.63 -5.59 -7.07
CA ALA A 51 13.86 -5.78 -8.29
C ALA A 51 12.37 -5.86 -7.97
N MET A 52 11.53 -5.19 -8.77
CA MET A 52 10.07 -5.26 -8.70
C MET A 52 9.46 -4.93 -10.05
N GLN A 53 8.24 -5.42 -10.26
CA GLN A 53 7.52 -5.23 -11.53
C GLN A 53 7.35 -3.73 -11.88
N GLY A 54 7.68 -3.40 -13.11
CA GLY A 54 7.56 -2.03 -13.64
C GLY A 54 8.69 -1.10 -13.21
N GLY A 55 9.78 -1.63 -12.65
CA GLY A 55 11.00 -0.89 -12.34
C GLY A 55 12.08 -1.09 -13.42
N ASP A 56 12.82 -0.04 -13.74
CA ASP A 56 13.93 -0.06 -14.68
C ASP A 56 15.27 -0.10 -13.93
N LEU A 57 16.20 -0.93 -14.42
CA LEU A 57 17.56 -1.05 -13.88
C LEU A 57 17.63 -1.26 -12.36
N PRO A 58 16.95 -2.28 -11.82
CA PRO A 58 16.91 -2.52 -10.39
C PRO A 58 18.26 -2.99 -9.84
N GLY A 59 18.53 -2.64 -8.58
CA GLY A 59 19.62 -3.25 -7.81
C GLY A 59 19.31 -4.69 -7.38
N THR A 60 20.33 -5.36 -6.88
CA THR A 60 20.28 -6.78 -6.46
C THR A 60 20.73 -6.98 -5.01
N ILE A 61 20.84 -5.90 -4.24
CA ILE A 61 21.28 -5.94 -2.83
C ILE A 61 20.20 -6.59 -1.97
N GLY A 62 18.94 -6.24 -2.22
CA GLY A 62 17.77 -6.82 -1.55
C GLY A 62 17.10 -7.91 -2.38
N PRO A 63 16.22 -8.72 -1.78
CA PRO A 63 15.44 -9.72 -2.51
C PRO A 63 14.47 -9.07 -3.50
N GLU A 64 14.13 -9.80 -4.57
CA GLU A 64 13.06 -9.39 -5.48
C GLU A 64 11.72 -9.27 -4.73
N LEU A 65 11.03 -8.15 -4.97
CA LEU A 65 9.72 -7.88 -4.38
C LEU A 65 8.61 -8.41 -5.31
N LYS A 66 8.22 -9.65 -5.07
CA LYS A 66 7.14 -10.37 -5.75
C LYS A 66 6.42 -11.28 -4.75
N ASP A 67 5.20 -11.64 -5.06
CA ASP A 67 4.34 -12.49 -4.21
C ASP A 67 4.26 -11.99 -2.77
N ILE A 68 4.31 -10.66 -2.60
CA ILE A 68 4.46 -10.02 -1.29
C ILE A 68 3.30 -10.36 -0.37
N LYS A 69 2.08 -10.34 -0.88
CA LYS A 69 0.90 -10.67 -0.08
C LYS A 69 0.90 -12.12 0.44
N ALA A 70 1.44 -13.04 -0.34
CA ALA A 70 1.58 -14.45 0.07
C ALA A 70 2.72 -14.64 1.07
N ARG A 71 3.83 -13.92 0.90
CA ARG A 71 5.02 -14.01 1.77
C ARG A 71 4.83 -13.29 3.10
N TYR A 72 4.08 -12.20 3.10
CA TYR A 72 3.77 -11.34 4.25
C TYR A 72 2.25 -11.09 4.31
N PRO A 73 1.46 -12.08 4.77
CA PRO A 73 0.01 -11.95 4.87
C PRO A 73 -0.42 -10.91 5.90
N ASP A 74 0.38 -10.70 6.94
CA ASP A 74 0.15 -9.60 7.89
C ASP A 74 0.75 -8.30 7.36
N ARG A 75 -0.14 -7.38 6.98
CA ARG A 75 0.23 -6.04 6.50
C ARG A 75 1.10 -5.27 7.51
N ASN A 76 0.84 -5.45 8.80
CA ASN A 76 1.57 -4.73 9.85
C ASN A 76 3.02 -5.18 9.95
N GLU A 77 3.33 -6.42 9.59
CA GLU A 77 4.71 -6.90 9.48
C GLU A 77 5.49 -6.11 8.42
N LEU A 78 4.91 -5.87 7.24
CA LEU A 78 5.53 -5.05 6.20
C LEU A 78 5.74 -3.60 6.65
N VAL A 79 4.76 -3.01 7.34
CA VAL A 79 4.89 -1.67 7.91
C VAL A 79 6.08 -1.62 8.87
N ALA A 80 6.21 -2.61 9.77
CA ALA A 80 7.31 -2.68 10.73
C ALA A 80 8.67 -2.84 10.04
N ILE A 81 8.76 -3.66 9.00
CA ILE A 81 9.97 -3.87 8.19
C ILE A 81 10.43 -2.56 7.56
N ILE A 82 9.53 -1.84 6.87
CA ILE A 82 9.88 -0.58 6.23
C ILE A 82 10.19 0.50 7.26
N PHE A 83 9.47 0.50 8.37
CA PHE A 83 9.74 1.46 9.45
C PHE A 83 11.15 1.30 10.02
N ASP A 84 11.55 0.07 10.36
CA ASP A 84 12.88 -0.23 10.92
C ASP A 84 13.25 -1.72 10.83
N GLU A 85 13.80 -2.13 9.71
CA GLU A 85 14.27 -3.51 9.50
C GLU A 85 15.41 -3.91 10.45
N THR A 86 16.14 -2.94 11.02
CA THR A 86 17.26 -3.27 11.94
C THR A 86 16.80 -4.01 13.19
N LYS A 87 15.53 -3.89 13.56
CA LYS A 87 14.95 -4.63 14.69
C LYS A 87 14.85 -6.13 14.43
N ARG A 88 14.61 -6.53 13.16
CA ARG A 88 14.52 -7.92 12.74
C ARG A 88 15.87 -8.44 12.25
N ASN A 89 16.59 -7.66 11.50
CA ASN A 89 17.91 -7.98 10.97
C ASN A 89 18.88 -6.81 11.25
N PRO A 90 19.67 -6.89 12.36
CA PRO A 90 20.60 -5.83 12.72
C PRO A 90 21.69 -5.55 11.69
N LEU A 91 21.95 -6.48 10.77
CA LEU A 91 22.96 -6.35 9.72
C LEU A 91 22.38 -5.89 8.38
N THR A 92 21.10 -5.48 8.36
CA THR A 92 20.45 -5.05 7.13
C THR A 92 21.10 -3.78 6.59
N MET A 93 21.20 -3.70 5.26
CA MET A 93 21.55 -2.46 4.56
C MET A 93 20.32 -1.59 4.23
N MET A 94 19.10 -2.11 4.46
CA MET A 94 17.86 -1.38 4.24
C MET A 94 17.78 -0.21 5.23
N PRO A 95 17.58 1.03 4.77
CA PRO A 95 17.45 2.17 5.67
C PRO A 95 16.21 2.04 6.57
N PRO A 96 16.28 2.46 7.84
CA PRO A 96 15.12 2.52 8.72
C PRO A 96 14.25 3.73 8.37
N PHE A 97 13.44 3.62 7.33
CA PHE A 97 12.73 4.72 6.69
C PHE A 97 11.84 5.51 7.63
N GLY A 98 11.11 4.85 8.53
CA GLY A 98 10.25 5.51 9.50
C GLY A 98 11.03 6.08 10.67
N ARG A 99 11.93 5.29 11.28
CA ARG A 99 12.74 5.73 12.42
C ARG A 99 13.57 6.98 12.09
N ASN A 100 14.16 7.04 10.91
CA ASN A 100 14.97 8.16 10.45
C ASN A 100 14.15 9.26 9.75
N ARG A 101 12.80 9.16 9.74
CA ARG A 101 11.88 10.13 9.13
C ARG A 101 12.17 10.40 7.64
N ILE A 102 12.68 9.40 6.92
CA ILE A 102 12.83 9.46 5.46
C ILE A 102 11.44 9.39 4.81
N LEU A 103 10.56 8.56 5.38
CA LEU A 103 9.15 8.42 5.03
C LEU A 103 8.27 8.67 6.25
N THR A 104 7.14 9.32 6.04
CA THR A 104 6.07 9.41 7.05
C THR A 104 5.35 8.06 7.19
N GLU A 105 4.58 7.88 8.26
CA GLU A 105 3.76 6.68 8.44
C GLU A 105 2.72 6.53 7.32
N GLN A 106 2.16 7.63 6.84
CA GLN A 106 1.23 7.61 5.71
C GLN A 106 1.90 7.14 4.42
N GLU A 107 3.10 7.63 4.12
CA GLU A 107 3.89 7.22 2.97
C GLU A 107 4.28 5.74 3.06
N ILE A 108 4.68 5.25 4.24
CA ILE A 108 4.96 3.83 4.48
C ILE A 108 3.71 2.98 4.22
N ASN A 109 2.56 3.40 4.73
CA ASN A 109 1.30 2.69 4.51
C ASN A 109 0.93 2.62 3.02
N ALA A 110 1.09 3.72 2.28
CA ALA A 110 0.84 3.73 0.84
C ALA A 110 1.81 2.80 0.09
N ILE A 111 3.09 2.78 0.44
CA ILE A 111 4.08 1.86 -0.13
C ILE A 111 3.68 0.41 0.15
N VAL A 112 3.26 0.08 1.37
CA VAL A 112 2.81 -1.27 1.73
C VAL A 112 1.60 -1.69 0.90
N ASP A 113 0.62 -0.79 0.69
CA ASP A 113 -0.54 -1.06 -0.15
C ASP A 113 -0.12 -1.39 -1.60
N PHE A 114 0.84 -0.65 -2.14
CA PHE A 114 1.43 -0.96 -3.45
C PHE A 114 2.16 -2.31 -3.45
N LEU A 115 3.03 -2.57 -2.49
CA LEU A 115 3.80 -3.81 -2.41
C LEU A 115 2.91 -5.05 -2.33
N GLN A 116 1.76 -4.97 -1.68
CA GLN A 116 0.80 -6.08 -1.62
C GLN A 116 0.10 -6.37 -2.96
N THR A 117 0.31 -5.56 -3.98
CA THR A 117 -0.16 -5.83 -5.36
C THR A 117 0.86 -6.57 -6.23
N LEU A 118 2.09 -6.74 -5.74
CA LEU A 118 3.20 -7.38 -6.45
C LEU A 118 3.20 -8.90 -6.29
#